data_21dccab400d58ae9b751bfd873dd59fa
#
_entry.id   21dccab400d58ae9b751bfd873dd59fa
#
_cell.length_a   1.000
_cell.length_b   1.000
_cell.length_c   1.000
_cell.angle_alpha   90.00
_cell.angle_beta   90.00
_cell.angle_gamma   90.00
#
_symmetry.space_group_name_H-M   'P 1'
#
loop_
_entity.id
_entity.type
_entity.pdbx_description
1 polymer ?
#
loop_
_entity_poly.entity_id
_entity_poly.type
_entity_poly.pdbx_seq_one_letter_code
_entity_poly.pdbx_strand_id
1 'polypeptide(L)'
;MLGRVDLRVALIAASALIASVSVSQAQVELKTYMDDKGYLNVRALTCAQLANTFQEDADFLGAWYSGWWNGHLKRHSINPARAKQGIHEVIVYCKANPDTKVVDAVDDYVKKVQAGGQ
;
A
#
# COMPACT_ATOMS: atom_id res chain seq x y z
N MET A 1 -64.87 10.43 -37.69
CA MET A 1 -63.44 10.11 -37.83
C MET A 1 -62.83 10.16 -36.49
N LEU A 2 -62.54 9.02 -35.92
CA LEU A 2 -61.90 8.92 -34.62
C LEU A 2 -60.38 8.88 -34.85
N GLY A 3 -59.73 9.99 -34.49
CA GLY A 3 -58.22 10.01 -34.48
C GLY A 3 -57.66 9.06 -33.45
N ARG A 4 -56.90 8.11 -33.92
CA ARG A 4 -56.08 7.25 -33.02
C ARG A 4 -54.99 8.10 -32.42
N VAL A 5 -55.10 8.34 -31.13
CA VAL A 5 -53.98 8.85 -30.36
C VAL A 5 -53.04 7.68 -30.11
N ASP A 6 -51.97 7.57 -30.91
CA ASP A 6 -50.89 6.65 -30.65
C ASP A 6 -50.14 7.16 -29.42
N LEU A 7 -50.48 6.57 -28.28
CA LEU A 7 -49.73 6.80 -27.06
C LEU A 7 -48.39 6.03 -27.18
N ARG A 8 -47.40 6.65 -27.80
CA ARG A 8 -46.04 6.16 -27.73
C ARG A 8 -45.54 6.45 -26.34
N VAL A 9 -45.64 5.44 -25.50
CA VAL A 9 -44.95 5.42 -24.21
C VAL A 9 -43.47 5.41 -24.50
N ALA A 10 -42.85 6.57 -24.41
CA ALA A 10 -41.40 6.66 -24.39
C ALA A 10 -40.94 6.07 -23.06
N LEU A 11 -40.51 4.83 -23.09
CA LEU A 11 -39.73 4.24 -21.99
C LEU A 11 -38.40 4.97 -21.91
N ILE A 12 -38.37 5.99 -21.06
CA ILE A 12 -37.11 6.58 -20.64
C ILE A 12 -36.46 5.53 -19.75
N ALA A 13 -35.53 4.73 -20.31
CA ALA A 13 -34.64 3.93 -19.56
C ALA A 13 -33.71 4.89 -18.78
N ALA A 14 -34.04 5.16 -17.54
CA ALA A 14 -33.12 5.81 -16.62
C ALA A 14 -31.96 4.85 -16.39
N SER A 15 -30.90 4.99 -17.18
CA SER A 15 -29.63 4.35 -16.89
C SER A 15 -29.11 4.95 -15.59
N ALA A 16 -29.36 4.26 -14.49
CA ALA A 16 -28.71 4.57 -13.24
C ALA A 16 -27.21 4.35 -13.43
N LEU A 17 -26.47 5.41 -13.70
CA LEU A 17 -25.02 5.44 -13.57
C LEU A 17 -24.73 5.21 -12.10
N ILE A 18 -24.47 3.95 -11.75
CA ILE A 18 -23.87 3.63 -10.46
C ILE A 18 -22.44 4.12 -10.58
N ALA A 19 -22.22 5.37 -10.19
CA ALA A 19 -20.87 5.85 -9.92
C ALA A 19 -20.36 5.00 -8.75
N SER A 20 -19.50 4.04 -9.06
CA SER A 20 -18.73 3.36 -8.04
C SER A 20 -17.81 4.40 -7.41
N VAL A 21 -18.24 4.95 -6.28
CA VAL A 21 -17.37 5.78 -5.44
C VAL A 21 -16.32 4.83 -4.88
N SER A 22 -15.18 4.77 -5.55
CA SER A 22 -14.00 4.17 -4.94
C SER A 22 -13.67 5.05 -3.74
N VAL A 23 -13.93 4.53 -2.53
CA VAL A 23 -13.48 5.17 -1.30
C VAL A 23 -11.97 5.02 -1.27
N SER A 24 -11.26 6.00 -1.85
CA SER A 24 -9.84 6.13 -1.60
C SER A 24 -9.70 6.49 -0.12
N GLN A 25 -9.20 5.57 0.68
CA GLN A 25 -8.87 5.87 2.06
C GLN A 25 -7.81 6.98 2.03
N ALA A 26 -8.10 8.09 2.72
CA ALA A 26 -7.12 9.17 2.86
C ALA A 26 -5.87 8.61 3.54
N GLN A 27 -4.70 8.89 2.96
CA GLN A 27 -3.43 8.56 3.57
C GLN A 27 -3.31 9.26 4.92
N VAL A 28 -2.74 8.58 5.90
CA VAL A 28 -2.55 9.09 7.24
C VAL A 28 -1.07 9.32 7.53
N GLU A 29 -0.79 10.29 8.38
CA GLU A 29 0.56 10.52 8.86
C GLU A 29 1.04 9.36 9.73
N LEU A 30 2.33 9.07 9.69
CA LEU A 30 2.96 8.01 10.46
C LEU A 30 2.72 8.14 11.97
N LYS A 31 2.62 9.38 12.47
CA LYS A 31 2.31 9.65 13.88
C LYS A 31 1.01 9.01 14.37
N THR A 32 0.07 8.71 13.46
CA THR A 32 -1.19 8.02 13.78
C THR A 32 -0.96 6.64 14.40
N TYR A 33 0.15 6.01 14.11
CA TYR A 33 0.51 4.67 14.60
C TYR A 33 1.52 4.68 15.75
N MET A 34 1.91 5.85 16.20
CA MET A 34 2.83 6.02 17.33
C MET A 34 2.09 5.90 18.66
N ASP A 35 2.82 5.51 19.69
CA ASP A 35 2.34 5.59 21.06
C ASP A 35 2.34 7.04 21.59
N ASP A 36 1.90 7.25 22.82
CA ASP A 36 1.83 8.56 23.48
C ASP A 36 3.19 9.21 23.74
N LYS A 37 4.28 8.43 23.64
CA LYS A 37 5.66 8.89 23.77
C LYS A 37 6.34 9.13 22.42
N GLY A 38 5.61 8.95 21.31
CA GLY A 38 6.12 9.17 19.95
C GLY A 38 6.89 7.99 19.36
N TYR A 39 6.77 6.80 19.94
CA TYR A 39 7.44 5.60 19.42
C TYR A 39 6.51 4.76 18.57
N LEU A 40 7.07 4.24 17.49
CA LEU A 40 6.42 3.29 16.60
C LEU A 40 6.96 1.88 16.85
N ASN A 41 6.07 0.93 17.12
CA ASN A 41 6.48 -0.48 17.20
C ASN A 41 6.63 -1.08 15.80
N VAL A 42 7.85 -1.04 15.28
CA VAL A 42 8.17 -1.52 13.92
C VAL A 42 7.94 -3.02 13.72
N ARG A 43 7.97 -3.81 14.79
CA ARG A 43 7.67 -5.25 14.69
C ARG A 43 6.18 -5.55 14.61
N ALA A 44 5.35 -4.65 15.10
CA ALA A 44 3.89 -4.79 15.08
C ALA A 44 3.24 -4.11 13.87
N LEU A 45 3.96 -3.26 13.16
CA LEU A 45 3.43 -2.51 12.02
C LEU A 45 2.94 -3.47 10.94
N THR A 46 1.69 -3.27 10.50
CA THR A 46 1.08 -4.09 9.46
C THR A 46 1.31 -3.51 8.07
N CYS A 47 1.22 -4.36 7.06
CA CYS A 47 1.24 -3.95 5.66
C CYS A 47 0.13 -2.93 5.33
N ALA A 48 -1.08 -3.09 5.90
CA ALA A 48 -2.15 -2.11 5.74
C ALA A 48 -1.74 -0.73 6.24
N GLN A 49 -1.06 -0.66 7.38
CA GLN A 49 -0.57 0.61 7.94
C GLN A 49 0.50 1.24 7.07
N LEU A 50 1.48 0.46 6.59
CA LEU A 50 2.51 0.95 5.69
C LEU A 50 1.91 1.46 4.37
N ALA A 51 1.00 0.70 3.78
CA ALA A 51 0.36 1.05 2.52
C ALA A 51 -0.57 2.28 2.62
N ASN A 52 -1.09 2.57 3.82
CA ASN A 52 -2.01 3.68 4.07
C ASN A 52 -1.32 4.96 4.56
N THR A 53 -0.03 4.93 4.80
CA THR A 53 0.70 6.15 5.18
C THR A 53 1.15 6.95 3.95
N PHE A 54 1.57 8.20 4.15
CA PHE A 54 2.12 9.01 3.06
C PHE A 54 3.36 8.35 2.45
N GLN A 55 3.60 8.59 1.17
CA GLN A 55 4.74 7.99 0.45
C GLN A 55 6.08 8.31 1.11
N GLU A 56 6.27 9.53 1.58
CA GLU A 56 7.49 9.95 2.29
C GLU A 56 7.71 9.13 3.57
N ASP A 57 6.65 8.90 4.33
CA ASP A 57 6.69 8.10 5.55
C ASP A 57 6.94 6.63 5.24
N ALA A 58 6.33 6.11 4.18
CA ALA A 58 6.57 4.75 3.72
C ALA A 58 8.03 4.55 3.28
N ASP A 59 8.59 5.51 2.56
CA ASP A 59 10.00 5.48 2.14
C ASP A 59 10.94 5.57 3.33
N PHE A 60 10.63 6.42 4.30
CA PHE A 60 11.37 6.51 5.57
C PHE A 60 11.39 5.17 6.31
N LEU A 61 10.23 4.54 6.47
CA LEU A 61 10.13 3.22 7.10
C LEU A 61 10.87 2.15 6.30
N GLY A 62 10.77 2.18 4.99
CA GLY A 62 11.49 1.27 4.10
C GLY A 62 13.00 1.40 4.28
N ALA A 63 13.52 2.62 4.36
CA ALA A 63 14.93 2.87 4.63
C ALA A 63 15.34 2.36 6.02
N TRP A 64 14.49 2.55 7.03
CA TRP A 64 14.73 2.04 8.37
C TRP A 64 14.83 0.51 8.40
N TYR A 65 13.85 -0.20 7.80
CA TYR A 65 13.87 -1.66 7.73
C TYR A 65 15.06 -2.18 6.92
N SER A 66 15.40 -1.51 5.83
CA SER A 66 16.58 -1.84 5.03
C SER A 66 17.87 -1.72 5.85
N GLY A 67 18.03 -0.62 6.58
CA GLY A 67 19.17 -0.40 7.46
C GLY A 67 19.26 -1.43 8.60
N TRP A 68 18.13 -1.74 9.20
CA TRP A 68 18.06 -2.76 10.25
C TRP A 68 18.50 -4.13 9.73
N TRP A 69 17.97 -4.54 8.57
CA TRP A 69 18.32 -5.81 7.96
C TRP A 69 19.80 -5.88 7.53
N ASN A 70 20.28 -4.83 6.84
CA ASN A 70 21.70 -4.77 6.43
C ASN A 70 22.63 -4.70 7.62
N GLY A 71 22.27 -4.02 8.69
CA GLY A 71 23.01 -3.99 9.94
C GLY A 71 23.10 -5.38 10.58
N HIS A 72 22.02 -6.13 10.58
CA HIS A 72 22.00 -7.52 11.06
C HIS A 72 22.94 -8.42 10.26
N LEU A 73 23.03 -8.24 8.97
CA LEU A 73 23.95 -8.96 8.08
C LEU A 73 25.38 -8.35 8.05
N LYS A 74 25.64 -7.31 8.84
CA LYS A 74 26.93 -6.60 8.87
C LYS A 74 27.36 -6.06 7.50
N ARG A 75 26.41 -5.63 6.70
CA ARG A 75 26.66 -4.97 5.40
C ARG A 75 26.77 -3.48 5.63
N HIS A 76 27.83 -2.86 5.12
CA HIS A 76 28.15 -1.44 5.32
C HIS A 76 28.12 -0.63 4.03
N SER A 77 27.66 -1.22 2.94
CA SER A 77 27.47 -0.54 1.65
C SER A 77 26.05 -0.70 1.16
N ILE A 78 25.57 0.27 0.44
CA ILE A 78 24.22 0.29 -0.13
C ILE A 78 24.29 0.58 -1.62
N ASN A 79 23.46 -0.09 -2.38
CA ASN A 79 23.14 0.31 -3.75
C ASN A 79 21.81 1.07 -3.72
N PRO A 80 21.82 2.42 -3.86
CA PRO A 80 20.60 3.21 -3.69
C PRO A 80 19.48 2.85 -4.66
N ALA A 81 19.81 2.53 -5.91
CA ALA A 81 18.81 2.15 -6.91
C ALA A 81 18.10 0.84 -6.52
N ARG A 82 18.85 -0.16 -6.07
CA ARG A 82 18.29 -1.43 -5.60
C ARG A 82 17.48 -1.25 -4.32
N ALA A 83 17.95 -0.44 -3.39
CA ALA A 83 17.24 -0.16 -2.15
C ALA A 83 15.89 0.50 -2.42
N LYS A 84 15.84 1.50 -3.29
CA LYS A 84 14.59 2.16 -3.69
C LYS A 84 13.64 1.18 -4.39
N GLN A 85 14.15 0.35 -5.28
CA GLN A 85 13.36 -0.68 -5.94
C GLN A 85 12.78 -1.68 -4.94
N GLY A 86 13.58 -2.14 -3.98
CA GLY A 86 13.14 -3.05 -2.94
C GLY A 86 12.05 -2.47 -2.04
N ILE A 87 12.21 -1.22 -1.64
CA ILE A 87 11.19 -0.50 -0.85
C ILE A 87 9.88 -0.42 -1.65
N HIS A 88 9.95 -0.06 -2.92
CA HIS A 88 8.78 -0.01 -3.80
C HIS A 88 8.08 -1.37 -3.89
N GLU A 89 8.82 -2.44 -4.11
CA GLU A 89 8.26 -3.80 -4.23
C GLU A 89 7.61 -4.27 -2.93
N VAL A 90 8.19 -3.96 -1.78
CA VAL A 90 7.58 -4.27 -0.47
C VAL A 90 6.27 -3.49 -0.28
N ILE A 91 6.23 -2.23 -0.65
CA ILE A 91 5.00 -1.42 -0.57
C ILE A 91 3.90 -1.99 -1.48
N VAL A 92 4.24 -2.38 -2.70
CA VAL A 92 3.30 -3.03 -3.65
C VAL A 92 2.79 -4.35 -3.07
N TYR A 93 3.66 -5.17 -2.52
CA TYR A 93 3.29 -6.39 -1.83
C TYR A 93 2.33 -6.12 -0.66
N CYS A 94 2.64 -5.12 0.15
CA CYS A 94 1.83 -4.73 1.30
C CYS A 94 0.41 -4.29 0.90
N LYS A 95 0.24 -3.61 -0.22
CA LYS A 95 -1.09 -3.24 -0.73
C LYS A 95 -1.96 -4.46 -1.05
N ALA A 96 -1.35 -5.55 -1.50
CA ALA A 96 -2.03 -6.80 -1.81
C ALA A 96 -2.17 -7.74 -0.60
N ASN A 97 -1.41 -7.51 0.47
CA ASN A 97 -1.34 -8.38 1.66
C ASN A 97 -1.44 -7.57 2.95
N PRO A 98 -2.59 -6.92 3.20
CA PRO A 98 -2.73 -5.93 4.28
C PRO A 98 -2.53 -6.49 5.68
N ASP A 99 -2.82 -7.76 5.90
CA ASP A 99 -2.74 -8.40 7.23
C ASP A 99 -1.34 -8.91 7.59
N THR A 100 -0.43 -8.92 6.64
CA THR A 100 0.97 -9.31 6.86
C THR A 100 1.68 -8.21 7.66
N LYS A 101 2.56 -8.60 8.58
CA LYS A 101 3.46 -7.64 9.25
C LYS A 101 4.55 -7.19 8.29
N VAL A 102 4.92 -5.93 8.36
CA VAL A 102 5.96 -5.37 7.48
C VAL A 102 7.29 -6.10 7.65
N VAL A 103 7.67 -6.47 8.88
CA VAL A 103 8.90 -7.24 9.11
C VAL A 103 8.92 -8.56 8.35
N ASP A 104 7.78 -9.25 8.27
CA ASP A 104 7.67 -10.51 7.55
C ASP A 104 7.71 -10.30 6.03
N ALA A 105 7.07 -9.24 5.54
CA ALA A 105 7.14 -8.88 4.13
C ALA A 105 8.57 -8.53 3.69
N VAL A 106 9.30 -7.80 4.50
CA VAL A 106 10.72 -7.47 4.25
C VAL A 106 11.60 -8.72 4.28
N ASP A 107 11.40 -9.58 5.27
CA ASP A 107 12.14 -10.84 5.40
C ASP A 107 11.95 -11.73 4.16
N ASP A 108 10.72 -11.92 3.73
CA ASP A 108 10.38 -12.69 2.54
C ASP A 108 11.00 -12.09 1.27
N TYR A 109 10.95 -10.76 1.13
CA TYR A 109 11.58 -10.08 0.01
C TYR A 109 13.09 -10.30 -0.03
N VAL A 110 13.77 -10.12 1.10
CA VAL A 110 15.23 -10.29 1.19
C VAL A 110 15.64 -11.73 0.88
N LYS A 111 14.93 -12.71 1.40
CA LYS A 111 15.18 -14.13 1.08
C LYS A 111 15.02 -14.43 -0.41
N LYS A 112 13.99 -13.87 -1.03
CA LYS A 112 13.73 -14.03 -2.46
C LYS A 112 14.86 -13.42 -3.32
N VAL A 113 15.32 -12.22 -2.97
CA VAL A 113 16.42 -11.53 -3.65
C VAL A 113 17.73 -12.30 -3.48
N GLN A 114 18.02 -12.78 -2.30
CA GLN A 114 19.24 -13.60 -2.04
C GLN A 114 19.22 -14.92 -2.81
N ALA A 115 18.06 -15.59 -2.89
CA ALA A 115 17.90 -16.84 -3.65
C ALA A 115 18.06 -16.61 -5.16
N GLY A 116 17.72 -15.43 -5.67
CA GLY A 116 17.89 -15.03 -7.06
C GLY A 116 19.32 -14.60 -7.43
N GLY A 117 20.27 -14.58 -6.50
CA GLY A 117 21.67 -14.23 -6.75
C GLY A 117 21.92 -12.74 -6.99
N GLN A 118 21.06 -11.86 -6.49
CA GLN A 118 21.18 -10.40 -6.60
C GLN A 118 21.80 -9.78 -5.35
#